data_47fb869bbdce60468052e59b58625375
#
_entry.id   47fb869bbdce60468052e59b58625375
#
_cell.length_a   1.000
_cell.length_b   1.000
_cell.length_c   1.000
_cell.angle_alpha   90.00
_cell.angle_beta   90.00
_cell.angle_gamma   90.00
#
_symmetry.space_group_name_H-M   'P 1'
#
loop_
_entity.id
_entity.type
_entity.pdbx_description
1 polymer ?
#
loop_
_entity_poly.entity_id
_entity_poly.type
_entity_poly.pdbx_seq_one_letter_code
_entity_poly.pdbx_strand_id
1 'polypeptide(L)'
;MERGGRWALSISLGLVAACSATAFAAAQAPRTEAAENNALADKPFADHRLVLQLSDDDAKKQSLVISVAYNLLKFYGPDKIAIEVVTFGPGIALLRADSPNRKFVDSLVAQGVRFDLCMNTVDTIKRETGHVPPFNPNAKPVEAGVAQILALTENGYTLVRP
;
A
#
# COMPACT_ATOMS: atom_id res chain seq x y z
N MET A 1 -63.28 -70.14 18.65
CA MET A 1 -62.14 -70.34 19.58
C MET A 1 -60.94 -69.72 18.93
N GLU A 2 -60.69 -68.61 19.48
CA GLU A 2 -59.41 -68.12 20.10
C GLU A 2 -58.37 -67.55 19.18
N ARG A 3 -58.16 -66.33 19.41
CA ARG A 3 -57.05 -65.54 20.03
C ARG A 3 -56.04 -65.15 18.99
N GLY A 4 -55.92 -63.96 18.61
CA GLY A 4 -55.57 -62.84 19.45
C GLY A 4 -54.03 -62.67 19.47
N GLY A 5 -53.47 -61.95 18.56
CA GLY A 5 -52.03 -61.59 18.56
C GLY A 5 -51.81 -60.20 18.03
N ARG A 6 -51.92 -59.23 18.90
CA ARG A 6 -51.58 -57.81 18.56
C ARG A 6 -50.05 -57.65 18.59
N TRP A 7 -49.48 -57.39 17.45
CA TRP A 7 -48.06 -57.00 17.37
C TRP A 7 -48.02 -55.46 17.33
N ALA A 8 -47.52 -54.89 18.41
CA ALA A 8 -47.25 -53.49 18.51
C ALA A 8 -45.94 -53.18 17.75
N LEU A 9 -46.02 -52.37 16.65
CA LEU A 9 -44.87 -51.80 16.01
C LEU A 9 -44.43 -50.53 16.78
N SER A 10 -43.32 -50.67 17.48
CA SER A 10 -42.63 -49.53 18.07
C SER A 10 -41.90 -48.75 16.96
N ILE A 11 -42.39 -47.56 16.65
CA ILE A 11 -41.70 -46.62 15.74
C ILE A 11 -40.68 -45.87 16.58
N SER A 12 -39.40 -46.23 16.42
CA SER A 12 -38.28 -45.46 16.97
C SER A 12 -38.07 -44.20 16.16
N LEU A 13 -38.43 -43.08 16.75
CA LEU A 13 -38.18 -41.74 16.16
C LEU A 13 -36.69 -41.41 16.34
N GLY A 14 -35.92 -41.66 15.31
CA GLY A 14 -34.50 -41.25 15.24
C GLY A 14 -34.37 -39.73 15.08
N LEU A 15 -33.90 -39.09 16.14
CA LEU A 15 -33.58 -37.63 16.13
C LEU A 15 -32.28 -37.45 15.37
N VAL A 16 -32.37 -37.01 14.11
CA VAL A 16 -31.22 -36.59 13.31
C VAL A 16 -30.85 -35.18 13.74
N ALA A 17 -29.80 -35.06 14.54
CA ALA A 17 -29.21 -33.79 14.88
C ALA A 17 -28.48 -33.22 13.62
N ALA A 18 -29.11 -32.28 12.95
CA ALA A 18 -28.49 -31.51 11.88
C ALA A 18 -27.44 -30.56 12.50
N CYS A 19 -26.18 -30.95 12.41
CA CYS A 19 -25.04 -30.07 12.76
C CYS A 19 -24.90 -29.03 11.67
N SER A 20 -25.49 -27.85 11.87
CA SER A 20 -25.31 -26.70 10.98
C SER A 20 -23.90 -26.17 11.17
N ALA A 21 -22.97 -26.54 10.26
CA ALA A 21 -21.67 -25.93 10.14
C ALA A 21 -21.86 -24.50 9.57
N THR A 22 -21.92 -23.52 10.45
CA THR A 22 -21.79 -22.12 10.04
C THR A 22 -20.38 -21.89 9.54
N ALA A 23 -20.21 -21.95 8.22
CA ALA A 23 -18.99 -21.49 7.57
C ALA A 23 -18.84 -20.00 7.85
N PHE A 24 -17.90 -19.64 8.73
CA PHE A 24 -17.40 -18.27 8.83
C PHE A 24 -16.70 -17.96 7.51
N ALA A 25 -17.41 -17.33 6.59
CA ALA A 25 -16.79 -16.65 5.48
C ALA A 25 -15.98 -15.51 6.09
N ALA A 26 -14.66 -15.70 6.21
CA ALA A 26 -13.73 -14.62 6.51
C ALA A 26 -13.93 -13.59 5.39
N ALA A 27 -14.56 -12.46 5.73
CA ALA A 27 -14.64 -11.32 4.84
C ALA A 27 -13.21 -10.90 4.53
N GLN A 28 -12.73 -11.24 3.33
CA GLN A 28 -11.48 -10.70 2.82
C GLN A 28 -11.70 -9.19 2.69
N ALA A 29 -10.98 -8.43 3.51
CA ALA A 29 -10.93 -6.99 3.35
C ALA A 29 -10.62 -6.68 1.87
N PRO A 30 -11.28 -5.67 1.27
CA PRO A 30 -11.01 -5.32 -0.11
C PRO A 30 -9.50 -5.08 -0.23
N ARG A 31 -8.84 -5.86 -1.09
CA ARG A 31 -7.46 -5.57 -1.49
C ARG A 31 -7.51 -4.20 -2.12
N THR A 32 -6.98 -3.23 -1.43
CA THR A 32 -7.01 -1.83 -1.81
C THR A 32 -6.33 -1.71 -3.18
N GLU A 33 -6.91 -0.95 -4.11
CA GLU A 33 -6.34 -0.61 -5.44
C GLU A 33 -4.89 -0.09 -5.35
N ALA A 34 -4.46 0.37 -4.17
CA ALA A 34 -3.08 0.71 -3.82
C ALA A 34 -2.07 -0.42 -4.07
N ALA A 35 -2.48 -1.69 -4.01
CA ALA A 35 -1.59 -2.83 -4.25
C ALA A 35 -1.32 -3.07 -5.75
N GLU A 36 -2.19 -2.59 -6.63
CA GLU A 36 -2.07 -2.79 -8.09
C GLU A 36 -1.34 -1.64 -8.79
N ASN A 37 -1.23 -0.49 -8.14
CA ASN A 37 -0.65 0.72 -8.73
C ASN A 37 0.62 1.16 -7.98
N ASN A 38 1.66 0.35 -8.04
CA ASN A 38 2.96 0.60 -7.41
C ASN A 38 4.11 0.56 -8.43
N ALA A 39 5.33 0.91 -8.01
CA ALA A 39 6.51 0.93 -8.88
C ALA A 39 6.84 -0.44 -9.51
N LEU A 40 6.35 -1.55 -8.94
CA LEU A 40 6.55 -2.89 -9.49
C LEU A 40 5.68 -3.14 -10.72
N ALA A 41 4.49 -2.52 -10.82
CA ALA A 41 3.66 -2.61 -12.03
C ALA A 41 4.41 -2.03 -13.24
N ASP A 42 5.21 -0.99 -13.02
CA ASP A 42 6.06 -0.37 -14.05
C ASP A 42 7.36 -1.15 -14.29
N LYS A 43 7.78 -2.01 -13.35
CA LYS A 43 9.04 -2.78 -13.38
C LYS A 43 8.84 -4.26 -13.03
N PRO A 44 8.15 -5.03 -13.87
CA PRO A 44 7.76 -6.42 -13.55
C PRO A 44 8.95 -7.38 -13.38
N PHE A 45 10.13 -6.99 -13.88
CA PHE A 45 11.37 -7.80 -13.79
C PHE A 45 12.32 -7.33 -12.69
N ALA A 46 11.87 -6.44 -11.78
CA ALA A 46 12.68 -5.99 -10.67
C ALA A 46 12.83 -7.10 -9.62
N ASP A 47 14.09 -7.46 -9.33
CA ASP A 47 14.45 -8.47 -8.32
C ASP A 47 14.39 -7.88 -6.89
N HIS A 48 14.55 -6.55 -6.78
CA HIS A 48 14.57 -5.81 -5.52
C HIS A 48 13.43 -4.81 -5.43
N ARG A 49 12.89 -4.65 -4.22
CA ARG A 49 11.76 -3.76 -3.94
C ARG A 49 12.04 -2.94 -2.70
N LEU A 50 12.01 -1.64 -2.83
CA LEU A 50 12.32 -0.73 -1.73
C LEU A 50 11.26 0.36 -1.61
N VAL A 51 10.79 0.61 -0.40
CA VAL A 51 10.03 1.80 -0.05
C VAL A 51 10.87 2.70 0.85
N LEU A 52 11.06 3.95 0.42
CA LEU A 52 11.71 5.01 1.19
C LEU A 52 10.62 5.89 1.81
N GLN A 53 10.65 6.04 3.13
CA GLN A 53 9.73 6.89 3.85
C GLN A 53 10.33 8.28 4.05
N LEU A 54 9.56 9.33 3.75
CA LEU A 54 9.90 10.70 4.09
C LEU A 54 8.72 11.40 4.79
N SER A 55 8.90 11.74 6.07
CA SER A 55 7.90 12.44 6.89
C SER A 55 8.33 13.83 7.34
N ASP A 56 9.54 14.24 7.00
CA ASP A 56 10.15 15.50 7.44
C ASP A 56 10.43 16.43 6.26
N ASP A 57 10.39 17.75 6.47
CA ASP A 57 10.81 18.76 5.48
C ASP A 57 12.29 19.18 5.63
N ASP A 58 13.05 18.46 6.46
CA ASP A 58 14.47 18.71 6.63
C ASP A 58 15.24 18.50 5.32
N ALA A 59 15.99 19.52 4.91
CA ALA A 59 16.70 19.53 3.64
C ALA A 59 17.76 18.41 3.52
N LYS A 60 18.39 18.02 4.64
CA LYS A 60 19.38 16.94 4.64
C LYS A 60 18.71 15.59 4.44
N LYS A 61 17.56 15.36 5.10
CA LYS A 61 16.77 14.14 4.91
C LYS A 61 16.22 14.03 3.49
N GLN A 62 15.71 15.12 2.92
CA GLN A 62 15.29 15.14 1.51
C GLN A 62 16.45 14.78 0.57
N SER A 63 17.63 15.40 0.77
CA SER A 63 18.83 15.11 -0.02
C SER A 63 19.29 13.65 0.18
N LEU A 64 19.18 13.12 1.40
CA LEU A 64 19.55 11.74 1.70
C LEU A 64 18.63 10.73 0.99
N VAL A 65 17.32 10.94 1.01
CA VAL A 65 16.35 10.10 0.26
C VAL A 65 16.70 10.07 -1.23
N ILE A 66 16.96 11.24 -1.82
CA ILE A 66 17.36 11.36 -3.23
C ILE A 66 18.67 10.60 -3.49
N SER A 67 19.69 10.81 -2.65
CA SER A 67 20.98 10.14 -2.79
C SER A 67 20.88 8.63 -2.67
N VAL A 68 20.06 8.12 -1.74
CA VAL A 68 19.82 6.68 -1.57
C VAL A 68 19.18 6.11 -2.83
N ALA A 69 18.17 6.77 -3.38
CA ALA A 69 17.51 6.32 -4.60
C ALA A 69 18.50 6.25 -5.79
N TYR A 70 19.30 7.30 -6.01
CA TYR A 70 20.34 7.30 -7.07
C TYR A 70 21.39 6.20 -6.87
N ASN A 71 21.86 6.04 -5.64
CA ASN A 71 22.90 5.03 -5.35
C ASN A 71 22.40 3.61 -5.60
N LEU A 72 21.15 3.33 -5.26
CA LEU A 72 20.55 2.01 -5.49
C LEU A 72 20.27 1.76 -6.98
N LEU A 73 19.79 2.77 -7.72
CA LEU A 73 19.67 2.66 -9.18
C LEU A 73 21.03 2.40 -9.85
N LYS A 74 22.09 3.07 -9.37
CA LYS A 74 23.45 2.86 -9.85
C LYS A 74 23.98 1.47 -9.52
N PHE A 75 23.66 0.94 -8.33
CA PHE A 75 24.19 -0.31 -7.83
C PHE A 75 23.52 -1.53 -8.50
N TYR A 76 22.18 -1.52 -8.57
CA TYR A 76 21.40 -2.65 -9.10
C TYR A 76 21.03 -2.51 -10.59
N GLY A 77 21.01 -1.28 -11.09
CA GLY A 77 20.43 -0.96 -12.39
C GLY A 77 18.95 -0.58 -12.31
N PRO A 78 18.49 0.33 -13.17
CA PRO A 78 17.12 0.87 -13.09
C PRO A 78 16.03 -0.18 -13.32
N ASP A 79 16.32 -1.24 -14.09
CA ASP A 79 15.34 -2.31 -14.39
C ASP A 79 15.30 -3.40 -13.31
N LYS A 80 16.30 -3.44 -12.41
CA LYS A 80 16.44 -4.50 -11.41
C LYS A 80 15.93 -4.12 -10.02
N ILE A 81 15.60 -2.86 -9.81
CA ILE A 81 15.05 -2.38 -8.55
C ILE A 81 13.83 -1.49 -8.75
N ALA A 82 12.74 -1.82 -8.06
CA ALA A 82 11.57 -0.98 -7.92
C ALA A 82 11.70 -0.14 -6.65
N ILE A 83 11.75 1.18 -6.80
CA ILE A 83 11.88 2.13 -5.69
C ILE A 83 10.63 2.99 -5.65
N GLU A 84 10.02 3.08 -4.48
CA GLU A 84 8.88 3.94 -4.20
C GLU A 84 9.21 4.85 -3.01
N VAL A 85 9.02 6.15 -3.16
CA VAL A 85 9.28 7.15 -2.12
C VAL A 85 7.94 7.67 -1.64
N VAL A 86 7.54 7.26 -0.44
CA VAL A 86 6.26 7.68 0.14
C VAL A 86 6.46 8.89 1.03
N THR A 87 5.82 10.02 0.65
CA THR A 87 5.90 11.28 1.40
C THR A 87 4.58 11.56 2.11
N PHE A 88 4.64 11.95 3.38
CA PHE A 88 3.48 12.39 4.17
C PHE A 88 3.91 13.38 5.25
N GLY A 89 2.93 14.04 5.90
CA GLY A 89 3.22 15.11 6.84
C GLY A 89 4.10 16.18 6.20
N PRO A 90 5.04 16.79 6.93
CA PRO A 90 5.96 17.81 6.38
C PRO A 90 6.79 17.30 5.19
N GLY A 91 7.04 15.99 5.08
CA GLY A 91 7.83 15.41 4.00
C GLY A 91 7.28 15.62 2.59
N ILE A 92 5.99 15.96 2.43
CA ILE A 92 5.42 16.31 1.12
C ILE A 92 6.04 17.58 0.51
N ALA A 93 6.78 18.38 1.31
CA ALA A 93 7.51 19.55 0.82
C ALA A 93 8.50 19.19 -0.29
N LEU A 94 9.08 17.98 -0.29
CA LEU A 94 9.91 17.47 -1.37
C LEU A 94 9.20 17.53 -2.73
N LEU A 95 7.89 17.28 -2.75
CA LEU A 95 7.09 17.16 -3.98
C LEU A 95 6.37 18.45 -4.36
N ARG A 96 6.62 19.57 -3.69
CA ARG A 96 6.08 20.86 -4.11
C ARG A 96 6.62 21.27 -5.46
N ALA A 97 5.83 22.00 -6.24
CA ALA A 97 6.24 22.46 -7.56
C ALA A 97 7.43 23.45 -7.51
N ASP A 98 7.56 24.19 -6.40
CA ASP A 98 8.65 25.11 -6.10
C ASP A 98 9.81 24.48 -5.29
N SER A 99 9.80 23.17 -5.06
CA SER A 99 10.87 22.47 -4.34
C SER A 99 12.23 22.66 -5.01
N PRO A 100 13.29 23.00 -4.25
CA PRO A 100 14.65 23.09 -4.78
C PRO A 100 15.15 21.75 -5.33
N ASN A 101 14.55 20.63 -4.86
CA ASN A 101 14.90 19.28 -5.27
C ASN A 101 14.09 18.78 -6.50
N ARG A 102 13.20 19.60 -7.06
CA ARG A 102 12.30 19.19 -8.14
C ARG A 102 13.01 18.49 -9.30
N LYS A 103 14.13 19.06 -9.78
CA LYS A 103 14.88 18.49 -10.91
C LYS A 103 15.43 17.09 -10.62
N PHE A 104 15.83 16.85 -9.38
CA PHE A 104 16.31 15.52 -8.95
C PHE A 104 15.16 14.52 -8.86
N VAL A 105 14.01 14.95 -8.33
CA VAL A 105 12.77 14.13 -8.33
C VAL A 105 12.38 13.76 -9.75
N ASP A 106 12.30 14.72 -10.66
CA ASP A 106 11.94 14.49 -12.07
C ASP A 106 12.93 13.54 -12.77
N SER A 107 14.23 13.68 -12.47
CA SER A 107 15.26 12.78 -13.00
C SER A 107 15.12 11.34 -12.46
N LEU A 108 14.76 11.17 -11.20
CA LEU A 108 14.49 9.85 -10.61
C LEU A 108 13.22 9.24 -11.17
N VAL A 109 12.16 10.03 -11.37
CA VAL A 109 10.93 9.57 -12.03
C VAL A 109 11.22 9.08 -13.45
N ALA A 110 12.05 9.79 -14.21
CA ALA A 110 12.49 9.35 -15.55
C ALA A 110 13.25 8.02 -15.54
N GLN A 111 13.82 7.62 -14.40
CA GLN A 111 14.48 6.34 -14.18
C GLN A 111 13.55 5.29 -13.53
N GLY A 112 12.25 5.61 -13.44
CA GLY A 112 11.22 4.69 -12.92
C GLY A 112 11.16 4.62 -11.40
N VAL A 113 11.65 5.63 -10.67
CA VAL A 113 11.33 5.81 -9.24
C VAL A 113 9.97 6.45 -9.13
N ARG A 114 9.13 5.91 -8.27
CA ARG A 114 7.81 6.45 -7.99
C ARG A 114 7.85 7.33 -6.75
N PHE A 115 7.17 8.46 -6.79
CA PHE A 115 7.01 9.37 -5.66
C PHE A 115 5.54 9.51 -5.32
N ASP A 116 5.17 9.11 -4.11
CA ASP A 116 3.81 9.11 -3.61
C ASP A 116 3.54 10.33 -2.74
N LEU A 117 2.45 11.03 -3.06
CA LEU A 117 1.95 12.19 -2.35
C LEU A 117 0.73 11.79 -1.50
N CYS A 118 0.84 11.88 -0.19
CA CYS A 118 -0.24 11.56 0.74
C CYS A 118 -1.36 12.60 0.67
N MET A 119 -2.53 12.20 0.19
CA MET A 119 -3.69 13.10 0.06
C MET A 119 -4.29 13.49 1.41
N ASN A 120 -4.24 12.63 2.44
CA ASN A 120 -4.63 13.02 3.80
C ASN A 120 -3.81 14.22 4.32
N THR A 121 -2.52 14.31 3.96
CA THR A 121 -1.69 15.46 4.31
C THR A 121 -2.10 16.70 3.50
N VAL A 122 -2.37 16.54 2.21
CA VAL A 122 -2.84 17.64 1.34
C VAL A 122 -4.17 18.21 1.86
N ASP A 123 -5.11 17.35 2.26
CA ASP A 123 -6.39 17.75 2.82
C ASP A 123 -6.23 18.47 4.17
N THR A 124 -5.26 18.05 4.97
CA THR A 124 -4.92 18.75 6.22
C THR A 124 -4.43 20.17 5.92
N ILE A 125 -3.49 20.34 5.00
CA ILE A 125 -3.02 21.66 4.57
C ILE A 125 -4.19 22.52 4.08
N LYS A 126 -5.07 21.96 3.24
CA LYS A 126 -6.25 22.68 2.73
C LYS A 126 -7.17 23.16 3.86
N ARG A 127 -7.39 22.33 4.89
CA ARG A 127 -8.21 22.70 6.06
C ARG A 127 -7.56 23.80 6.88
N GLU A 128 -6.24 23.77 7.05
CA GLU A 128 -5.51 24.71 7.89
C GLU A 128 -5.23 26.05 7.20
N THR A 129 -4.97 26.02 5.89
CA THR A 129 -4.54 27.22 5.13
C THR A 129 -5.59 27.76 4.15
N GLY A 130 -6.65 27.00 3.91
CA GLY A 130 -7.69 27.34 2.94
C GLY A 130 -7.33 27.07 1.48
N HIS A 131 -6.09 26.65 1.17
CA HIS A 131 -5.65 26.38 -0.19
C HIS A 131 -4.72 25.18 -0.28
N VAL A 132 -4.62 24.61 -1.48
CA VAL A 132 -3.67 23.53 -1.79
C VAL A 132 -2.50 24.12 -2.57
N PRO A 133 -1.25 23.98 -2.09
CA PRO A 133 -0.09 24.42 -2.86
C PRO A 133 0.08 23.54 -4.11
N PRO A 134 0.67 24.07 -5.19
CA PRO A 134 0.97 23.29 -6.38
C PRO A 134 2.03 22.22 -6.06
N PHE A 135 1.78 20.99 -6.53
CA PHE A 135 2.72 19.88 -6.43
C PHE A 135 3.31 19.52 -7.79
N ASN A 136 4.37 18.71 -7.77
CA ASN A 136 4.98 18.14 -8.95
C ASN A 136 3.96 17.26 -9.68
N PRO A 137 3.68 17.47 -10.98
CA PRO A 137 2.69 16.68 -11.72
C PRO A 137 3.09 15.20 -11.87
N ASN A 138 4.36 14.85 -11.66
CA ASN A 138 4.85 13.49 -11.68
C ASN A 138 4.61 12.75 -10.34
N ALA A 139 4.23 13.46 -9.28
CA ALA A 139 3.88 12.84 -8.01
C ALA A 139 2.58 12.04 -8.16
N LYS A 140 2.55 10.84 -7.59
CA LYS A 140 1.37 9.97 -7.61
C LYS A 140 0.54 10.19 -6.35
N PRO A 141 -0.72 10.59 -6.45
CA PRO A 141 -1.57 10.72 -5.29
C PRO A 141 -1.86 9.34 -4.69
N VAL A 142 -1.71 9.22 -3.36
CA VAL A 142 -2.13 8.07 -2.57
C VAL A 142 -3.04 8.55 -1.44
N GLU A 143 -4.08 7.83 -1.12
CA GLU A 143 -5.07 8.24 -0.12
C GLU A 143 -4.40 8.50 1.24
N ALA A 144 -3.62 7.54 1.75
CA ALA A 144 -2.91 7.62 3.01
C ALA A 144 -1.50 7.07 2.89
N GLY A 145 -0.46 7.90 3.10
CA GLY A 145 0.94 7.49 2.94
C GLY A 145 1.34 6.30 3.80
N VAL A 146 0.90 6.24 5.06
CA VAL A 146 1.22 5.10 5.95
C VAL A 146 0.51 3.81 5.50
N ALA A 147 -0.72 3.91 5.00
CA ALA A 147 -1.43 2.75 4.44
C ALA A 147 -0.74 2.25 3.16
N GLN A 148 -0.23 3.16 2.32
CA GLN A 148 0.57 2.81 1.15
C GLN A 148 1.86 2.05 1.56
N ILE A 149 2.59 2.55 2.57
CA ILE A 149 3.79 1.86 3.08
C ILE A 149 3.44 0.45 3.55
N LEU A 150 2.34 0.28 4.31
CA LEU A 150 1.90 -1.03 4.78
C LEU A 150 1.59 -1.95 3.61
N ALA A 151 0.80 -1.51 2.64
CA ALA A 151 0.47 -2.28 1.44
C ALA A 151 1.73 -2.68 0.65
N LEU A 152 2.70 -1.78 0.50
CA LEU A 152 3.98 -2.07 -0.17
C LEU A 152 4.78 -3.13 0.60
N THR A 153 4.88 -3.02 1.92
CA THR A 153 5.62 -4.01 2.73
C THR A 153 4.97 -5.39 2.69
N GLU A 154 3.64 -5.46 2.70
CA GLU A 154 2.89 -6.70 2.50
C GLU A 154 3.11 -7.31 1.10
N ASN A 155 3.43 -6.49 0.10
CA ASN A 155 3.81 -6.90 -1.25
C ASN A 155 5.32 -7.09 -1.45
N GLY A 156 6.08 -7.24 -0.36
CA GLY A 156 7.49 -7.62 -0.37
C GLY A 156 8.46 -6.45 -0.57
N TYR A 157 8.03 -5.21 -0.37
CA TYR A 157 8.94 -4.08 -0.32
C TYR A 157 9.64 -4.00 1.03
N THR A 158 10.93 -3.72 1.02
CA THR A 158 11.70 -3.41 2.23
C THR A 158 11.55 -1.94 2.58
N LEU A 159 11.07 -1.64 3.79
CA LEU A 159 10.99 -0.27 4.27
C LEU A 159 12.35 0.23 4.77
N VAL A 160 12.79 1.37 4.23
CA VAL A 160 13.95 2.10 4.71
C VAL A 160 13.57 3.54 5.02
N ARG A 161 14.03 4.01 6.16
CA ARG A 161 13.87 5.37 6.66
C ARG A 161 15.25 6.03 6.72
N PRO A 162 15.65 6.79 5.71
CA PRO A 162 16.94 7.48 5.69
C PRO A 162 17.03 8.62 6.71
#